data_f3348a3957c70d01846ccee729f6174c
#
_entry.id   f3348a3957c70d01846ccee729f6174c
#
_cell.length_a   1.000
_cell.length_b   1.000
_cell.length_c   1.000
_cell.angle_alpha   90.00
_cell.angle_beta   90.00
_cell.angle_gamma   90.00
#
_symmetry.space_group_name_H-M   'P 1'
#
loop_
_entity.id
_entity.type
_entity.pdbx_description
1 polymer ?
#
loop_
_entity_poly.entity_id
_entity_poly.type
_entity_poly.pdbx_seq_one_letter_code
_entity_poly.pdbx_strand_id
1 'polypeptide(L)'
;GASGDVGYEEAGQLTEQVRRHPYSLILLDEVEKAHPDVMHMFLQILDDGRLTDSQGRTVSFKDTIIIMTSNAGTGDAQASVGFGAESTGSTHSIIDKLTNYFKPEFLNRFDDIVQFNALSKDNLMKIVNLMISDVNKMLTDRDLSITVPENVDEKLVDLGYDPKMGARPLRRVIQEQIEDRIADYVLDHNDAHELAAQLDKDGNITVVAAPQADKVTD
;
A
#
# COMPACT_ATOMS: atom_id res chain seq x y z
N GLY A 1 -24.97 7.72 22.35
CA GLY A 1 -23.85 8.38 22.99
C GLY A 1 -23.77 9.82 22.56
N ALA A 2 -23.52 10.74 23.46
CA ALA A 2 -23.39 12.16 23.18
C ALA A 2 -22.15 12.41 22.33
N SER A 3 -22.23 13.39 21.39
CA SER A 3 -21.18 13.74 20.41
C SER A 3 -19.82 14.15 20.99
N GLY A 4 -19.65 14.17 22.30
CA GLY A 4 -18.41 14.51 22.98
C GLY A 4 -17.63 13.31 23.57
N ASP A 5 -18.24 12.13 23.60
CA ASP A 5 -17.63 10.97 24.26
C ASP A 5 -16.62 10.20 23.39
N VAL A 6 -16.78 10.25 22.06
CA VAL A 6 -15.95 9.46 21.12
C VAL A 6 -14.49 9.93 21.17
N GLY A 7 -14.23 11.21 21.11
CA GLY A 7 -12.88 11.76 21.14
C GLY A 7 -12.16 11.55 22.47
N TYR A 8 -12.88 11.53 23.58
CA TYR A 8 -12.30 11.34 24.93
C TYR A 8 -11.92 9.88 25.20
N GLU A 9 -12.70 8.92 24.71
CA GLU A 9 -12.40 7.50 24.88
C GLU A 9 -11.21 7.10 24.01
N GLU A 10 -11.15 7.55 22.77
CA GLU A 10 -10.01 7.34 21.87
C GLU A 10 -8.74 8.01 22.39
N ALA A 11 -8.83 9.23 22.93
CA ALA A 11 -7.71 9.91 23.57
C ALA A 11 -7.17 9.10 24.75
N GLY A 12 -8.04 8.53 25.58
CA GLY A 12 -7.67 7.71 26.72
C GLY A 12 -6.93 6.42 26.32
N GLN A 13 -7.37 5.76 25.24
CA GLN A 13 -6.71 4.57 24.73
C GLN A 13 -5.34 4.90 24.14
N LEU A 14 -5.22 5.96 23.34
CA LEU A 14 -3.97 6.37 22.73
C LEU A 14 -2.94 6.78 23.81
N THR A 15 -3.33 7.60 24.76
CA THR A 15 -2.44 8.04 25.86
C THR A 15 -1.94 6.87 26.70
N GLU A 16 -2.79 5.88 26.99
CA GLU A 16 -2.38 4.70 27.75
C GLU A 16 -1.38 3.85 26.97
N GLN A 17 -1.57 3.68 25.65
CA GLN A 17 -0.63 2.94 24.83
C GLN A 17 0.72 3.64 24.72
N VAL A 18 0.75 4.95 24.49
CA VAL A 18 2.00 5.73 24.43
C VAL A 18 2.69 5.79 25.78
N ARG A 19 1.94 5.87 26.88
CA ARG A 19 2.51 5.81 28.22
C ARG A 19 3.27 4.49 28.48
N ARG A 20 2.72 3.38 27.98
CA ARG A 20 3.36 2.05 28.10
C ARG A 20 4.50 1.85 27.11
N HIS A 21 4.37 2.42 25.93
CA HIS A 21 5.32 2.28 24.81
C HIS A 21 5.69 3.65 24.25
N PRO A 22 6.54 4.43 24.94
CA PRO A 22 6.85 5.80 24.55
C PRO A 22 7.58 5.91 23.20
N TYR A 23 8.37 4.90 22.83
CA TYR A 23 9.06 4.81 21.54
C TYR A 23 8.19 4.04 20.55
N SER A 24 7.15 4.68 20.02
CA SER A 24 6.20 4.02 19.11
C SER A 24 5.99 4.83 17.85
N LEU A 25 5.56 4.12 16.81
CA LEU A 25 5.05 4.70 15.57
C LEU A 25 3.52 4.70 15.64
N ILE A 26 2.93 5.88 15.44
CA ILE A 26 1.48 6.08 15.41
C ILE A 26 1.09 6.32 13.96
N LEU A 27 0.26 5.45 13.39
CA LEU A 27 -0.28 5.59 12.05
C LEU A 27 -1.75 5.98 12.12
N LEU A 28 -2.09 7.14 11.54
CA LEU A 28 -3.45 7.56 11.31
C LEU A 28 -3.76 7.43 9.81
N ASP A 29 -4.59 6.47 9.50
CA ASP A 29 -4.98 6.20 8.12
C ASP A 29 -6.26 6.96 7.78
N GLU A 30 -6.31 7.57 6.58
CA GLU A 30 -7.47 8.31 6.07
C GLU A 30 -7.93 9.45 6.99
N VAL A 31 -7.00 10.31 7.40
CA VAL A 31 -7.28 11.38 8.40
C VAL A 31 -8.36 12.38 7.97
N GLU A 32 -8.64 12.52 6.67
CA GLU A 32 -9.76 13.34 6.17
C GLU A 32 -11.12 12.83 6.61
N LYS A 33 -11.21 11.57 7.03
CA LYS A 33 -12.45 10.94 7.55
C LYS A 33 -12.59 11.03 9.06
N ALA A 34 -11.57 11.52 9.75
CA ALA A 34 -11.56 11.62 11.20
C ALA A 34 -12.58 12.65 11.70
N HIS A 35 -13.13 12.39 12.88
CA HIS A 35 -13.98 13.38 13.56
C HIS A 35 -13.15 14.63 13.89
N PRO A 36 -13.71 15.84 13.81
CA PRO A 36 -13.00 17.09 14.14
C PRO A 36 -12.32 17.08 15.50
N ASP A 37 -12.90 16.45 16.51
CA ASP A 37 -12.33 16.36 17.85
C ASP A 37 -11.01 15.56 17.87
N VAL A 38 -10.92 14.51 17.04
CA VAL A 38 -9.67 13.73 16.86
C VAL A 38 -8.61 14.62 16.21
N MET A 39 -8.98 15.42 15.22
CA MET A 39 -8.06 16.36 14.58
C MET A 39 -7.55 17.42 15.55
N HIS A 40 -8.42 17.96 16.41
CA HIS A 40 -8.02 18.91 17.46
C HIS A 40 -7.06 18.29 18.47
N MET A 41 -7.29 17.03 18.86
CA MET A 41 -6.40 16.28 19.75
C MET A 41 -5.01 16.14 19.13
N PHE A 42 -4.91 15.76 17.86
CA PHE A 42 -3.62 15.64 17.17
C PHE A 42 -2.94 16.97 16.95
N LEU A 43 -3.69 18.05 16.69
CA LEU A 43 -3.11 19.39 16.64
C LEU A 43 -2.43 19.76 17.96
N GLN A 44 -3.06 19.46 19.10
CA GLN A 44 -2.45 19.66 20.41
C GLN A 44 -1.17 18.81 20.60
N ILE A 45 -1.19 17.55 20.17
CA ILE A 45 -0.01 16.67 20.23
C ILE A 45 1.13 17.24 19.39
N LEU A 46 0.85 17.70 18.17
CA LEU A 46 1.83 18.27 17.26
C LEU A 46 2.39 19.61 17.77
N ASP A 47 1.59 20.40 18.47
CA ASP A 47 2.00 21.68 19.05
C ASP A 47 2.82 21.53 20.33
N ASP A 48 2.28 20.77 21.28
CA ASP A 48 2.79 20.71 22.65
C ASP A 48 3.69 19.49 22.90
N GLY A 49 3.67 18.51 21.97
CA GLY A 49 4.36 17.23 22.14
C GLY A 49 3.82 16.38 23.28
N ARG A 50 2.60 16.66 23.74
CA ARG A 50 1.95 15.96 24.86
C ARG A 50 0.43 16.05 24.73
N LEU A 51 -0.25 15.12 25.37
CA LEU A 51 -1.70 15.11 25.50
C LEU A 51 -2.11 14.86 26.96
N THR A 52 -3.09 15.60 27.43
CA THR A 52 -3.68 15.37 28.75
C THR A 52 -5.04 14.67 28.57
N ASP A 53 -5.20 13.52 29.24
CA ASP A 53 -6.44 12.76 29.20
C ASP A 53 -7.54 13.35 30.10
N SER A 54 -8.73 12.77 30.03
CA SER A 54 -9.89 13.19 30.85
C SER A 54 -9.70 13.03 32.36
N GLN A 55 -8.68 12.28 32.79
CA GLN A 55 -8.32 12.09 34.18
C GLN A 55 -7.22 13.05 34.65
N GLY A 56 -6.83 13.99 33.81
CA GLY A 56 -5.79 14.97 34.11
C GLY A 56 -4.36 14.43 33.98
N ARG A 57 -4.16 13.21 33.42
CA ARG A 57 -2.85 12.64 33.23
C ARG A 57 -2.26 13.15 31.92
N THR A 58 -1.05 13.65 31.99
CA THR A 58 -0.31 14.15 30.81
C THR A 58 0.69 13.11 30.35
N VAL A 59 0.65 12.79 29.05
CA VAL A 59 1.54 11.83 28.39
C VAL A 59 2.34 12.55 27.30
N SER A 60 3.67 12.31 27.30
CA SER A 60 4.59 12.86 26.29
C SER A 60 4.54 12.01 25.02
N PHE A 61 4.47 12.70 23.86
CA PHE A 61 4.56 12.11 22.52
C PHE A 61 5.89 12.47 21.83
N LYS A 62 6.83 13.06 22.54
CA LYS A 62 8.09 13.57 21.94
C LYS A 62 8.98 12.47 21.35
N ASP A 63 8.84 11.25 21.85
CA ASP A 63 9.62 10.09 21.40
C ASP A 63 8.83 9.22 20.41
N THR A 64 7.66 9.68 19.95
CA THR A 64 6.85 8.99 18.94
C THR A 64 7.12 9.52 17.54
N ILE A 65 6.90 8.65 16.56
CA ILE A 65 6.80 9.02 15.15
C ILE A 65 5.32 8.99 14.78
N ILE A 66 4.80 10.09 14.24
CA ILE A 66 3.40 10.19 13.82
C ILE A 66 3.36 10.27 12.30
N ILE A 67 2.68 9.30 11.68
CA ILE A 67 2.45 9.24 10.24
C ILE A 67 0.96 9.36 9.99
N MET A 68 0.57 10.24 9.08
CA MET A 68 -0.81 10.41 8.66
C MET A 68 -0.93 10.14 7.18
N THR A 69 -1.96 9.40 6.75
CA THR A 69 -2.28 9.20 5.34
C THR A 69 -3.57 9.90 4.99
N SER A 70 -3.68 10.37 3.77
CA SER A 70 -4.91 11.01 3.27
C SER A 70 -5.05 10.84 1.76
N ASN A 71 -6.29 10.74 1.30
CA ASN A 71 -6.65 10.84 -0.12
C ASN A 71 -7.16 12.26 -0.49
N ALA A 72 -7.01 13.23 0.41
CA ALA A 72 -7.42 14.61 0.14
C ALA A 72 -6.66 15.18 -1.07
N GLY A 73 -7.35 15.91 -1.93
CA GLY A 73 -6.78 16.54 -3.13
C GLY A 73 -6.55 15.59 -4.32
N THR A 74 -6.88 14.30 -4.23
CA THR A 74 -6.71 13.35 -5.34
C THR A 74 -7.79 13.48 -6.41
N GLY A 75 -8.97 13.98 -6.07
CA GLY A 75 -10.11 14.17 -7.00
C GLY A 75 -9.85 15.23 -8.08
N ASP A 76 -9.00 16.19 -7.81
CA ASP A 76 -8.68 17.28 -8.73
C ASP A 76 -7.69 16.87 -9.84
N ALA A 77 -7.02 15.73 -9.69
CA ALA A 77 -6.09 15.21 -10.69
C ALA A 77 -6.78 14.64 -11.95
N GLN A 78 -8.09 14.34 -11.90
CA GLN A 78 -8.83 13.86 -13.06
C GLN A 78 -9.26 14.97 -14.03
N ALA A 79 -9.16 16.22 -13.64
CA ALA A 79 -9.53 17.37 -14.49
C ALA A 79 -8.41 17.89 -15.39
N SER A 80 -7.17 17.39 -15.26
CA SER A 80 -6.03 17.83 -16.07
C SER A 80 -5.38 16.71 -16.87
N VAL A 81 -6.20 15.92 -17.60
CA VAL A 81 -5.68 15.06 -18.67
C VAL A 81 -5.57 15.92 -19.94
N GLY A 82 -4.61 16.83 -19.93
CA GLY A 82 -4.08 17.53 -21.08
C GLY A 82 -2.66 17.03 -21.31
N PHE A 83 -2.39 16.53 -22.51
CA PHE A 83 -1.09 16.10 -22.97
C PHE A 83 -0.01 17.14 -22.62
N GLY A 84 1.02 16.75 -21.83
CA GLY A 84 2.28 17.48 -21.78
C GLY A 84 2.65 18.21 -20.49
N ALA A 85 2.20 17.79 -19.32
CA ALA A 85 2.75 18.30 -18.05
C ALA A 85 3.62 17.24 -17.38
N GLU A 86 4.93 17.34 -17.58
CA GLU A 86 5.91 16.76 -16.65
C GLU A 86 5.60 17.32 -15.26
N SER A 87 5.17 16.45 -14.34
CA SER A 87 4.83 16.82 -12.98
C SER A 87 6.10 17.08 -12.15
N THR A 88 6.72 18.21 -12.36
CA THR A 88 7.56 18.84 -11.33
C THR A 88 6.62 19.52 -10.34
N GLY A 89 5.83 18.72 -9.61
CA GLY A 89 4.99 19.20 -8.53
C GLY A 89 5.87 19.63 -7.37
N SER A 90 6.15 20.92 -7.26
CA SER A 90 6.75 21.47 -6.06
C SER A 90 5.86 21.19 -4.85
N THR A 91 6.42 20.95 -3.69
CA THR A 91 5.73 20.77 -2.40
C THR A 91 4.68 21.86 -2.15
N HIS A 92 4.88 23.06 -2.66
CA HIS A 92 3.93 24.18 -2.61
C HIS A 92 2.60 23.87 -3.30
N SER A 93 2.60 23.21 -4.45
CA SER A 93 1.37 22.83 -5.16
C SER A 93 0.50 21.82 -4.40
N ILE A 94 1.11 20.96 -3.58
CA ILE A 94 0.40 19.98 -2.75
C ILE A 94 -0.22 20.66 -1.55
N ILE A 95 0.54 21.51 -0.86
CA ILE A 95 0.06 22.25 0.31
C ILE A 95 -1.16 23.09 -0.08
N ASP A 96 -1.12 23.77 -1.23
CA ASP A 96 -2.24 24.58 -1.72
C ASP A 96 -3.52 23.73 -1.93
N LYS A 97 -3.39 22.49 -2.42
CA LYS A 97 -4.52 21.57 -2.57
C LYS A 97 -5.04 21.09 -1.21
N LEU A 98 -4.14 20.84 -0.27
CA LEU A 98 -4.49 20.33 1.06
C LEU A 98 -5.16 21.39 1.93
N THR A 99 -4.96 22.70 1.68
CA THR A 99 -5.61 23.79 2.42
C THR A 99 -7.13 23.81 2.26
N ASN A 100 -7.67 23.16 1.22
CA ASN A 100 -9.12 22.96 1.06
C ASN A 100 -9.70 21.93 2.04
N TYR A 101 -8.87 21.04 2.58
CA TYR A 101 -9.26 19.94 3.45
C TYR A 101 -8.78 20.10 4.88
N PHE A 102 -7.63 20.72 5.07
CA PHE A 102 -6.99 20.88 6.37
C PHE A 102 -6.63 22.34 6.60
N LYS A 103 -6.78 22.79 7.83
CA LYS A 103 -6.38 24.14 8.19
C LYS A 103 -4.88 24.33 8.01
N PRO A 104 -4.41 25.51 7.52
CA PRO A 104 -2.99 25.79 7.33
C PRO A 104 -2.16 25.59 8.59
N GLU A 105 -2.70 25.93 9.76
CA GLU A 105 -2.05 25.72 11.06
C GLU A 105 -1.70 24.25 11.33
N PHE A 106 -2.55 23.32 10.87
CA PHE A 106 -2.32 21.88 10.97
C PHE A 106 -1.23 21.41 10.02
N LEU A 107 -1.28 21.85 8.74
CA LEU A 107 -0.30 21.48 7.73
C LEU A 107 1.11 21.98 8.07
N ASN A 108 1.22 23.14 8.71
CA ASN A 108 2.51 23.72 9.09
C ASN A 108 3.20 23.00 10.26
N ARG A 109 2.53 22.02 10.89
CA ARG A 109 3.10 21.24 12.00
C ARG A 109 3.80 19.97 11.54
N PHE A 110 3.63 19.57 10.27
CA PHE A 110 4.33 18.43 9.72
C PHE A 110 5.77 18.78 9.38
N ASP A 111 6.67 17.86 9.69
CA ASP A 111 8.09 17.97 9.31
C ASP A 111 8.26 17.76 7.80
N ASP A 112 7.44 16.88 7.21
CA ASP A 112 7.46 16.58 5.77
C ASP A 112 6.07 16.14 5.27
N ILE A 113 5.78 16.43 4.01
CA ILE A 113 4.56 16.02 3.30
C ILE A 113 4.99 15.32 2.01
N VAL A 114 4.69 14.01 1.94
CA VAL A 114 5.06 13.16 0.82
C VAL A 114 3.85 12.90 -0.06
N GLN A 115 3.96 13.22 -1.34
CA GLN A 115 2.95 12.88 -2.34
C GLN A 115 3.26 11.54 -3.00
N PHE A 116 2.28 10.63 -2.97
CA PHE A 116 2.32 9.41 -3.75
C PHE A 116 1.72 9.65 -5.14
N ASN A 117 2.46 9.28 -6.17
CA ASN A 117 2.00 9.37 -7.55
C ASN A 117 1.14 8.15 -7.93
N ALA A 118 0.27 8.33 -8.93
CA ALA A 118 -0.42 7.21 -9.55
C ALA A 118 0.59 6.22 -10.14
N LEU A 119 0.26 4.93 -10.06
CA LEU A 119 1.12 3.88 -10.59
C LEU A 119 1.07 3.85 -12.12
N SER A 120 2.22 3.95 -12.77
CA SER A 120 2.37 3.70 -14.21
C SER A 120 2.33 2.20 -14.51
N LYS A 121 2.08 1.83 -15.77
CA LYS A 121 2.17 0.42 -16.22
C LYS A 121 3.54 -0.18 -15.90
N ASP A 122 4.62 0.55 -16.13
CA ASP A 122 5.98 0.10 -15.83
C ASP A 122 6.21 -0.17 -14.34
N ASN A 123 5.63 0.68 -13.48
CA ASN A 123 5.71 0.46 -12.03
C ASN A 123 4.87 -0.76 -11.60
N LEU A 124 3.71 -0.98 -12.23
CA LEU A 124 2.89 -2.17 -11.96
C LEU A 124 3.61 -3.45 -12.39
N MET A 125 4.31 -3.44 -13.54
CA MET A 125 5.15 -4.56 -13.99
C MET A 125 6.26 -4.87 -12.97
N LYS A 126 6.93 -3.86 -12.44
CA LYS A 126 7.94 -4.04 -11.38
C LYS A 126 7.35 -4.64 -10.11
N ILE A 127 6.14 -4.21 -9.73
CA ILE A 127 5.44 -4.76 -8.56
C ILE A 127 5.11 -6.23 -8.79
N VAL A 128 4.58 -6.61 -9.96
CA VAL A 128 4.32 -8.01 -10.31
C VAL A 128 5.59 -8.83 -10.22
N ASN A 129 6.70 -8.37 -10.80
CA ASN A 129 7.97 -9.07 -10.74
C ASN A 129 8.49 -9.29 -9.31
N LEU A 130 8.33 -8.30 -8.43
CA LEU A 130 8.66 -8.45 -7.01
C LEU A 130 7.78 -9.51 -6.33
N MET A 131 6.47 -9.49 -6.58
CA MET A 131 5.55 -10.49 -6.02
C MET A 131 5.85 -11.91 -6.53
N ILE A 132 6.17 -12.07 -7.82
CA ILE A 132 6.59 -13.37 -8.38
C ILE A 132 7.93 -13.83 -7.76
N SER A 133 8.85 -12.90 -7.51
CA SER A 133 10.08 -13.22 -6.78
C SER A 133 9.79 -13.76 -5.38
N ASP A 134 8.82 -13.18 -4.68
CA ASP A 134 8.42 -13.65 -3.35
C ASP A 134 7.73 -15.02 -3.40
N VAL A 135 6.91 -15.28 -4.43
CA VAL A 135 6.37 -16.62 -4.71
C VAL A 135 7.49 -17.62 -4.89
N ASN A 136 8.50 -17.32 -5.74
CA ASN A 136 9.64 -18.21 -5.95
C ASN A 136 10.45 -18.49 -4.69
N LYS A 137 10.61 -17.51 -3.79
CA LYS A 137 11.26 -17.74 -2.48
C LYS A 137 10.50 -18.79 -1.66
N MET A 138 9.16 -18.72 -1.64
CA MET A 138 8.35 -19.72 -0.93
C MET A 138 8.41 -21.10 -1.61
N LEU A 139 8.50 -21.16 -2.94
CA LEU A 139 8.58 -22.38 -3.70
C LEU A 139 9.92 -23.09 -3.51
N THR A 140 11.00 -22.36 -3.26
CA THR A 140 12.35 -22.92 -3.04
C THR A 140 12.39 -23.94 -1.89
N ASP A 141 11.64 -23.71 -0.83
CA ASP A 141 11.53 -24.63 0.31
C ASP A 141 10.90 -25.99 -0.06
N ARG A 142 10.23 -26.05 -1.21
CA ARG A 142 9.58 -27.24 -1.77
C ARG A 142 10.29 -27.79 -3.01
N ASP A 143 11.48 -27.31 -3.30
CA ASP A 143 12.26 -27.65 -4.49
C ASP A 143 11.49 -27.35 -5.81
N LEU A 144 10.74 -26.26 -5.81
CA LEU A 144 9.95 -25.77 -6.94
C LEU A 144 10.42 -24.38 -7.36
N SER A 145 10.21 -24.08 -8.62
CA SER A 145 10.37 -22.72 -9.17
C SER A 145 9.37 -22.47 -10.28
N ILE A 146 9.02 -21.20 -10.51
CA ILE A 146 8.18 -20.81 -11.64
C ILE A 146 8.83 -19.69 -12.44
N THR A 147 8.83 -19.82 -13.75
CA THR A 147 9.18 -18.76 -14.70
C THR A 147 7.90 -18.12 -15.22
N VAL A 148 7.82 -16.80 -15.13
CA VAL A 148 6.69 -16.02 -15.61
C VAL A 148 7.19 -15.08 -16.70
N PRO A 149 6.79 -15.28 -17.97
CA PRO A 149 7.21 -14.44 -19.08
C PRO A 149 6.47 -13.10 -19.08
N GLU A 150 7.03 -12.11 -19.77
CA GLU A 150 6.53 -10.74 -19.81
C GLU A 150 5.06 -10.62 -20.23
N ASN A 151 4.61 -11.40 -21.20
CA ASN A 151 3.21 -11.41 -21.65
C ASN A 151 2.24 -11.89 -20.56
N VAL A 152 2.68 -12.75 -19.65
CA VAL A 152 1.90 -13.16 -18.49
C VAL A 152 1.91 -12.06 -17.42
N ASP A 153 3.06 -11.42 -17.19
CA ASP A 153 3.16 -10.27 -16.29
C ASP A 153 2.22 -9.14 -16.73
N GLU A 154 2.17 -8.83 -18.03
CA GLU A 154 1.22 -7.86 -18.58
C GLU A 154 -0.23 -8.27 -18.32
N LYS A 155 -0.57 -9.54 -18.50
CA LYS A 155 -1.90 -10.07 -18.19
C LYS A 155 -2.25 -9.95 -16.72
N LEU A 156 -1.30 -10.22 -15.81
CA LEU A 156 -1.50 -10.04 -14.37
C LEU A 156 -1.74 -8.58 -14.02
N VAL A 157 -1.00 -7.65 -14.62
CA VAL A 157 -1.23 -6.21 -14.46
C VAL A 157 -2.62 -5.81 -14.91
N ASP A 158 -3.06 -6.27 -16.09
CA ASP A 158 -4.38 -5.96 -16.63
C ASP A 158 -5.52 -6.48 -15.73
N LEU A 159 -5.35 -7.67 -15.15
CA LEU A 159 -6.32 -8.27 -14.22
C LEU A 159 -6.30 -7.61 -12.83
N GLY A 160 -5.15 -7.14 -12.39
CA GLY A 160 -4.91 -6.70 -11.03
C GLY A 160 -4.88 -5.19 -10.84
N TYR A 161 -5.06 -4.40 -11.89
CA TYR A 161 -5.15 -2.95 -11.78
C TYR A 161 -6.61 -2.48 -11.80
N ASP A 162 -6.96 -1.67 -10.83
CA ASP A 162 -8.25 -0.97 -10.79
C ASP A 162 -8.00 0.53 -10.61
N PRO A 163 -8.59 1.42 -11.43
CA PRO A 163 -8.38 2.86 -11.33
C PRO A 163 -8.71 3.46 -9.96
N LYS A 164 -9.62 2.83 -9.20
CA LYS A 164 -10.04 3.29 -7.87
C LYS A 164 -9.22 2.67 -6.74
N MET A 165 -8.81 1.42 -6.90
CA MET A 165 -8.08 0.64 -5.88
C MET A 165 -6.58 0.56 -6.15
N GLY A 166 -6.12 1.02 -7.33
CA GLY A 166 -4.72 0.94 -7.73
C GLY A 166 -4.24 -0.50 -7.88
N ALA A 167 -3.10 -0.83 -7.27
CA ALA A 167 -2.49 -2.16 -7.32
C ALA A 167 -2.98 -3.11 -6.21
N ARG A 168 -3.90 -2.71 -5.35
CA ARG A 168 -4.39 -3.56 -4.24
C ARG A 168 -4.90 -4.93 -4.70
N PRO A 169 -5.63 -5.07 -5.83
CA PRO A 169 -6.08 -6.37 -6.31
C PRO A 169 -4.97 -7.30 -6.80
N LEU A 170 -3.77 -6.79 -7.12
CA LEU A 170 -2.67 -7.60 -7.67
C LEU A 170 -2.29 -8.80 -6.80
N ARG A 171 -2.24 -8.65 -5.49
CA ARG A 171 -1.91 -9.76 -4.58
C ARG A 171 -2.90 -10.92 -4.75
N ARG A 172 -4.19 -10.61 -4.80
CA ARG A 172 -5.22 -11.63 -4.99
C ARG A 172 -5.14 -12.25 -6.37
N VAL A 173 -4.91 -11.45 -7.41
CA VAL A 173 -4.76 -11.95 -8.78
C VAL A 173 -3.56 -12.90 -8.89
N ILE A 174 -2.41 -12.56 -8.29
CA ILE A 174 -1.23 -13.44 -8.30
C ILE A 174 -1.52 -14.73 -7.53
N GLN A 175 -2.20 -14.66 -6.39
CA GLN A 175 -2.63 -15.84 -5.66
C GLN A 175 -3.50 -16.74 -6.54
N GLU A 176 -4.57 -16.22 -7.12
CA GLU A 176 -5.53 -17.00 -7.93
C GLU A 176 -4.95 -17.49 -9.26
N GLN A 177 -4.13 -16.67 -9.92
CA GLN A 177 -3.64 -16.98 -11.27
C GLN A 177 -2.30 -17.70 -11.29
N ILE A 178 -1.51 -17.62 -10.24
CA ILE A 178 -0.18 -18.24 -10.16
C ILE A 178 -0.14 -19.28 -9.03
N GLU A 179 -0.31 -18.88 -7.77
CA GLU A 179 -0.11 -19.77 -6.62
C GLU A 179 -1.09 -20.95 -6.60
N ASP A 180 -2.38 -20.69 -6.78
CA ASP A 180 -3.42 -21.74 -6.81
C ASP A 180 -3.21 -22.66 -8.00
N ARG A 181 -2.80 -22.14 -9.17
CA ARG A 181 -2.53 -22.96 -10.36
C ARG A 181 -1.27 -23.81 -10.23
N ILE A 182 -0.25 -23.30 -9.51
CA ILE A 182 0.92 -24.13 -9.15
C ILE A 182 0.47 -25.27 -8.25
N ALA A 183 -0.33 -24.98 -7.24
CA ALA A 183 -0.84 -26.00 -6.32
C ALA A 183 -1.62 -27.09 -7.05
N ASP A 184 -2.54 -26.70 -7.93
CA ASP A 184 -3.33 -27.65 -8.75
C ASP A 184 -2.42 -28.49 -9.65
N TYR A 185 -1.43 -27.85 -10.32
CA TYR A 185 -0.53 -28.58 -11.21
C TYR A 185 0.31 -29.62 -10.47
N VAL A 186 0.87 -29.27 -9.32
CA VAL A 186 1.73 -30.14 -8.50
C VAL A 186 0.96 -31.33 -7.92
N LEU A 187 -0.35 -31.20 -7.63
CA LEU A 187 -1.18 -32.30 -7.17
C LEU A 187 -1.25 -33.44 -8.20
N ASP A 188 -1.26 -33.10 -9.49
CA ASP A 188 -1.31 -34.06 -10.59
C ASP A 188 0.08 -34.48 -11.11
N HIS A 189 1.12 -33.71 -10.76
CA HIS A 189 2.50 -33.87 -11.28
C HIS A 189 3.51 -33.76 -10.12
N ASN A 190 3.57 -34.82 -9.29
CA ASN A 190 4.40 -34.85 -8.07
C ASN A 190 5.93 -34.78 -8.31
N ASP A 191 6.36 -35.00 -9.54
CA ASP A 191 7.77 -34.98 -10.00
C ASP A 191 8.15 -33.65 -10.65
N ALA A 192 7.28 -32.67 -10.66
CA ALA A 192 7.55 -31.34 -11.21
C ALA A 192 8.46 -30.53 -10.28
N HIS A 193 9.51 -29.92 -10.83
CA HIS A 193 10.43 -29.03 -10.12
C HIS A 193 10.47 -27.62 -10.73
N GLU A 194 10.53 -27.57 -12.06
CA GLU A 194 10.58 -26.31 -12.81
C GLU A 194 9.27 -26.12 -13.58
N LEU A 195 8.58 -25.04 -13.26
CA LEU A 195 7.29 -24.69 -13.84
C LEU A 195 7.41 -23.42 -14.69
N ALA A 196 6.49 -23.26 -15.62
CA ALA A 196 6.34 -22.04 -16.40
C ALA A 196 4.88 -21.61 -16.48
N ALA A 197 4.62 -20.33 -16.30
CA ALA A 197 3.34 -19.74 -16.63
C ALA A 197 3.30 -19.40 -18.12
N GLN A 198 2.14 -19.58 -18.74
CA GLN A 198 1.91 -19.24 -20.14
C GLN A 198 0.48 -18.79 -20.36
N LEU A 199 0.20 -18.15 -21.49
CA LEU A 199 -1.16 -17.87 -21.92
C LEU A 199 -1.65 -19.00 -22.85
N ASP A 200 -2.86 -19.47 -22.63
CA ASP A 200 -3.54 -20.39 -23.52
C ASP A 200 -4.12 -19.66 -24.76
N LYS A 201 -4.82 -20.39 -25.62
CA LYS A 201 -5.42 -19.87 -26.88
C LYS A 201 -6.47 -18.77 -26.59
N ASP A 202 -7.08 -18.81 -25.43
CA ASP A 202 -8.13 -17.86 -25.02
C ASP A 202 -7.55 -16.71 -24.20
N GLY A 203 -6.23 -16.66 -24.00
CA GLY A 203 -5.52 -15.65 -23.23
C GLY A 203 -5.62 -15.83 -21.72
N ASN A 204 -5.97 -17.03 -21.24
CA ASN A 204 -5.94 -17.34 -19.82
C ASN A 204 -4.56 -17.81 -19.37
N ILE A 205 -4.20 -17.50 -18.14
CA ILE A 205 -2.94 -17.94 -17.55
C ILE A 205 -3.06 -19.43 -17.19
N THR A 206 -2.08 -20.23 -17.61
CA THR A 206 -1.94 -21.64 -17.26
C THR A 206 -0.53 -21.92 -16.75
N VAL A 207 -0.37 -22.94 -15.92
CA VAL A 207 0.92 -23.41 -15.40
C VAL A 207 1.22 -24.77 -16.02
N VAL A 208 2.42 -24.93 -16.54
CA VAL A 208 2.92 -26.15 -17.17
C VAL A 208 4.34 -26.45 -16.69
N ALA A 209 4.87 -27.65 -16.99
CA ALA A 209 6.29 -27.91 -16.81
C ALA A 209 7.12 -26.96 -17.68
N ALA A 210 8.19 -26.41 -17.13
CA ALA A 210 9.11 -25.59 -17.93
C ALA A 210 9.73 -26.44 -19.06
N PRO A 211 9.91 -25.87 -20.27
CA PRO A 211 10.62 -26.55 -21.34
C PRO A 211 12.02 -26.95 -20.85
N GLN A 212 12.36 -28.23 -20.93
CA GLN A 212 13.74 -28.67 -20.66
C GLN A 212 14.66 -27.98 -21.67
N ALA A 213 15.64 -27.22 -21.18
CA ALA A 213 16.70 -26.74 -22.04
C ALA A 213 17.37 -28.00 -22.62
N ASP A 214 17.33 -28.17 -23.95
CA ASP A 214 18.05 -29.22 -24.64
C ASP A 214 19.50 -29.22 -24.13
N LYS A 215 19.89 -30.29 -23.44
CA LYS A 215 21.29 -30.53 -23.13
C LYS A 215 21.98 -30.68 -24.49
N VAL A 216 22.61 -29.59 -24.94
CA VAL A 216 23.57 -29.68 -26.04
C VAL A 216 24.64 -30.63 -25.55
N THR A 217 24.58 -31.86 -26.05
CA THR A 217 25.64 -32.86 -25.90
C THR A 217 26.77 -32.42 -26.82
N ASP A 218 27.85 -31.92 -26.23
CA ASP A 218 29.15 -31.84 -26.86
C ASP A 218 29.76 -33.26 -27.00
#